data_f1658b6f1059a4cb0849e3792b09dc6b
#
_entry.id   f1658b6f1059a4cb0849e3792b09dc6b
#
_cell.length_a   1.000
_cell.length_b   1.000
_cell.length_c   1.000
_cell.angle_alpha   90.00
_cell.angle_beta   90.00
_cell.angle_gamma   90.00
#
_symmetry.space_group_name_H-M   'P 1'
#
loop_
_entity.id
_entity.type
_entity.pdbx_description
1 polymer ?
#
loop_
_entity_poly.entity_id
_entity_poly.type
_entity_poly.pdbx_seq_one_letter_code
_entity_poly.pdbx_strand_id
1 'polypeptide(L)'
;MVFSVSRYSFRNPEARDTTFDIARAICALYIVCFWHALDYLDPGFLSERARQVFSALAQVALGSFTFMSAYFLKRYEIRSGRDVLKFYEGRFKRFWPLYFIASLLLYLGGSLYGAAWYPSFTDFFLSLLGLPFFVNPLPRTMWYMAILMFFYWITPLILALRGGGGYKKDIPALALALALLFLLRKNFDSRILLHSAIFAAGLSIPEGPVSLIKKHTLCFAVSGCLLLASLLYFRQAPALIVCVGVVSLVAVSALLSRAKCVSAAATLISYSSLCMYLFHRHIYALFTRIPAGKPLPGLLVFALVCPCIILCSYAMQRAYDYGTEIKCRQ
;
A
#
# COMPACT_ATOMS: atom_id res chain seq x y z
N MET A 1 -8.26 -23.46 -0.82
CA MET A 1 -6.88 -23.72 -0.37
C MET A 1 -5.95 -22.50 -0.40
N VAL A 2 -6.41 -21.32 -0.78
CA VAL A 2 -5.58 -20.09 -0.97
C VAL A 2 -5.78 -19.06 0.15
N PHE A 3 -6.69 -19.30 1.10
CA PHE A 3 -6.80 -18.56 2.36
C PHE A 3 -5.57 -18.68 3.26
N SER A 4 -4.68 -19.57 2.86
CA SER A 4 -3.54 -19.96 3.64
C SER A 4 -2.30 -19.09 3.46
N VAL A 5 -2.22 -18.09 2.57
CA VAL A 5 -0.92 -17.42 2.40
C VAL A 5 -0.52 -16.65 3.66
N SER A 6 -1.42 -15.99 4.38
CA SER A 6 -1.06 -15.41 5.69
C SER A 6 -1.09 -16.45 6.82
N ARG A 7 -2.06 -17.38 6.84
CA ARG A 7 -2.09 -18.48 7.80
C ARG A 7 -1.00 -19.52 7.55
N TYR A 8 -0.72 -19.85 6.27
CA TYR A 8 0.33 -20.78 5.87
C TYR A 8 1.72 -20.20 6.13
N SER A 9 1.92 -18.90 5.94
CA SER A 9 3.22 -18.29 6.19
C SER A 9 3.56 -18.17 7.69
N PHE A 10 2.55 -18.04 8.59
CA PHE A 10 2.80 -18.11 10.03
C PHE A 10 3.04 -19.55 10.52
N ARG A 11 2.42 -20.55 9.87
CA ARG A 11 2.60 -21.97 10.21
C ARG A 11 3.82 -22.61 9.55
N ASN A 12 4.35 -22.03 8.48
CA ASN A 12 5.52 -22.54 7.76
C ASN A 12 6.50 -21.39 7.45
N PRO A 13 7.29 -20.95 8.45
CA PRO A 13 8.21 -19.82 8.29
C PRO A 13 9.26 -20.04 7.20
N GLU A 14 9.62 -21.28 6.88
CA GLU A 14 10.61 -21.60 5.85
C GLU A 14 10.14 -21.30 4.42
N ALA A 15 8.81 -21.26 4.18
CA ALA A 15 8.24 -20.92 2.86
C ALA A 15 7.98 -19.43 2.66
N ARG A 16 8.27 -18.59 3.68
CA ARG A 16 7.97 -17.17 3.65
C ARG A 16 9.12 -16.37 3.04
N ASP A 17 8.79 -15.58 2.01
CA ASP A 17 9.75 -14.66 1.40
C ASP A 17 9.90 -13.38 2.24
N THR A 18 10.89 -13.37 3.12
CA THR A 18 11.17 -12.26 4.04
C THR A 18 11.56 -10.97 3.31
N THR A 19 12.05 -11.04 2.08
CA THR A 19 12.35 -9.87 1.25
C THR A 19 11.14 -8.95 1.11
N PHE A 20 9.98 -9.53 0.76
CA PHE A 20 8.76 -8.74 0.59
C PHE A 20 8.15 -8.27 1.91
N ASP A 21 8.40 -8.97 3.02
CA ASP A 21 8.00 -8.49 4.34
C ASP A 21 8.82 -7.26 4.76
N ILE A 22 10.12 -7.27 4.49
CA ILE A 22 10.99 -6.12 4.74
C ILE A 22 10.58 -4.94 3.87
N ALA A 23 10.34 -5.17 2.57
CA ALA A 23 9.86 -4.12 1.68
C ALA A 23 8.54 -3.50 2.17
N ARG A 24 7.57 -4.31 2.61
CA ARG A 24 6.32 -3.81 3.21
C ARG A 24 6.56 -3.04 4.49
N ALA A 25 7.42 -3.54 5.37
CA ALA A 25 7.72 -2.88 6.63
C ALA A 25 8.36 -1.50 6.39
N ILE A 26 9.33 -1.40 5.48
CA ILE A 26 9.95 -0.13 5.10
C ILE A 26 8.90 0.83 4.54
N CYS A 27 8.05 0.38 3.61
CA CYS A 27 6.99 1.21 3.05
C CYS A 27 6.00 1.70 4.11
N ALA A 28 5.56 0.81 5.00
CA ALA A 28 4.61 1.16 6.05
C ALA A 28 5.20 2.18 7.03
N LEU A 29 6.42 1.95 7.50
CA LEU A 29 7.14 2.88 8.37
C LEU A 29 7.37 4.23 7.67
N TYR A 30 7.79 4.22 6.41
CA TYR A 30 8.00 5.44 5.66
C TYR A 30 6.71 6.26 5.52
N ILE A 31 5.62 5.65 5.06
CA ILE A 31 4.36 6.37 4.86
C ILE A 31 3.74 6.81 6.18
N VAL A 32 3.66 5.91 7.15
CA VAL A 32 2.90 6.15 8.39
C VAL A 32 3.71 6.94 9.41
N CYS A 33 4.94 6.49 9.70
CA CYS A 33 5.74 7.05 10.78
C CYS A 33 6.67 8.18 10.32
N PHE A 34 6.87 8.38 9.02
CA PHE A 34 7.66 9.49 8.50
C PHE A 34 6.82 10.46 7.69
N TRP A 35 6.33 10.09 6.51
CA TRP A 35 5.65 11.00 5.58
C TRP A 35 4.40 11.65 6.19
N HIS A 36 3.51 10.85 6.78
CA HIS A 36 2.30 11.39 7.41
C HIS A 36 2.57 12.02 8.78
N ALA A 37 3.66 11.66 9.45
CA ALA A 37 4.08 12.34 10.67
C ALA A 37 4.42 13.82 10.42
N LEU A 38 4.96 14.15 9.24
CA LEU A 38 5.30 15.52 8.86
C LEU A 38 4.08 16.47 8.85
N ASP A 39 2.88 15.96 8.66
CA ASP A 39 1.64 16.76 8.71
C ASP A 39 1.32 17.28 10.14
N TYR A 40 1.98 16.73 11.15
CA TYR A 40 1.77 17.04 12.58
C TYR A 40 2.96 17.76 13.20
N LEU A 41 4.01 18.01 12.43
CA LEU A 41 5.18 18.80 12.82
C LEU A 41 5.00 20.26 12.41
N ASP A 42 5.89 21.14 12.94
CA ASP A 42 5.95 22.53 12.52
C ASP A 42 6.07 22.62 10.98
N PRO A 43 5.22 23.42 10.31
CA PRO A 43 5.31 23.65 8.87
C PRO A 43 6.69 24.13 8.37
N GLY A 44 7.43 24.83 9.23
CA GLY A 44 8.80 25.30 8.95
C GLY A 44 9.89 24.22 9.07
N PHE A 45 9.55 23.01 9.53
CA PHE A 45 10.53 21.95 9.77
C PHE A 45 11.27 21.49 8.51
N LEU A 46 10.64 21.59 7.34
CA LEU A 46 11.20 21.14 6.07
C LEU A 46 11.18 22.23 5.01
N SER A 47 12.29 22.36 4.26
CA SER A 47 12.30 23.14 3.03
C SER A 47 11.35 22.55 1.98
N GLU A 48 10.84 23.38 1.08
CA GLU A 48 9.97 22.96 -0.02
C GLU A 48 10.64 21.87 -0.90
N ARG A 49 11.94 22.00 -1.12
CA ARG A 49 12.71 20.98 -1.87
C ARG A 49 12.72 19.62 -1.15
N ALA A 50 12.93 19.61 0.15
CA ALA A 50 12.88 18.40 0.94
C ALA A 50 11.49 17.76 0.91
N ARG A 51 10.43 18.57 1.02
CA ARG A 51 9.05 18.11 0.92
C ARG A 51 8.74 17.43 -0.43
N GLN A 52 9.22 18.00 -1.53
CA GLN A 52 9.08 17.41 -2.87
C GLN A 52 9.79 16.05 -2.99
N VAL A 53 11.03 15.95 -2.49
CA VAL A 53 11.78 14.69 -2.46
C VAL A 53 11.04 13.63 -1.61
N PHE A 54 10.58 13.99 -0.43
CA PHE A 54 9.86 13.06 0.44
C PHE A 54 8.49 12.66 -0.14
N SER A 55 7.82 13.58 -0.84
CA SER A 55 6.60 13.24 -1.58
C SER A 55 6.86 12.21 -2.69
N ALA A 56 7.96 12.38 -3.45
CA ALA A 56 8.35 11.42 -4.48
C ALA A 56 8.68 10.03 -3.89
N LEU A 57 9.38 9.99 -2.75
CA LEU A 57 9.65 8.74 -2.02
C LEU A 57 8.37 8.12 -1.45
N ALA A 58 7.36 8.92 -1.08
CA ALA A 58 6.05 8.39 -0.71
C ALA A 58 5.36 7.70 -1.88
N GLN A 59 5.49 8.22 -3.11
CA GLN A 59 5.00 7.52 -4.30
C GLN A 59 5.78 6.22 -4.58
N VAL A 60 7.10 6.18 -4.31
CA VAL A 60 7.89 4.94 -4.37
C VAL A 60 7.36 3.90 -3.39
N ALA A 61 7.08 4.29 -2.15
CA ALA A 61 6.55 3.37 -1.15
C ALA A 61 5.15 2.84 -1.52
N LEU A 62 4.24 3.71 -1.96
CA LEU A 62 2.89 3.31 -2.41
C LEU A 62 2.96 2.47 -3.70
N GLY A 63 3.82 2.84 -4.64
CA GLY A 63 4.09 2.06 -5.86
C GLY A 63 4.62 0.67 -5.54
N SER A 64 5.49 0.55 -4.54
CA SER A 64 6.01 -0.74 -4.09
C SER A 64 4.93 -1.63 -3.48
N PHE A 65 4.00 -1.07 -2.69
CA PHE A 65 2.82 -1.81 -2.23
C PHE A 65 1.94 -2.27 -3.40
N THR A 66 1.73 -1.40 -4.39
CA THR A 66 0.96 -1.73 -5.61
C THR A 66 1.63 -2.86 -6.38
N PHE A 67 2.94 -2.77 -6.61
CA PHE A 67 3.73 -3.81 -7.27
C PHE A 67 3.64 -5.15 -6.54
N MET A 68 3.90 -5.15 -5.22
CA MET A 68 3.84 -6.37 -4.41
C MET A 68 2.44 -6.99 -4.42
N SER A 69 1.38 -6.17 -4.34
CA SER A 69 0.00 -6.65 -4.44
C SER A 69 -0.24 -7.38 -5.76
N ALA A 70 0.11 -6.77 -6.87
CA ALA A 70 -0.03 -7.35 -8.20
C ALA A 70 0.84 -8.62 -8.39
N TYR A 71 2.10 -8.56 -7.92
CA TYR A 71 3.04 -9.68 -8.03
C TYR A 71 2.53 -10.94 -7.33
N PHE A 72 1.86 -10.80 -6.18
CA PHE A 72 1.25 -11.94 -5.50
C PHE A 72 -0.09 -12.34 -6.11
N LEU A 73 -0.83 -11.40 -6.72
CA LEU A 73 -2.10 -11.68 -7.38
C LEU A 73 -1.93 -12.51 -8.66
N LYS A 74 -0.82 -12.37 -9.39
CA LYS A 74 -0.56 -13.13 -10.62
C LYS A 74 -0.58 -14.66 -10.45
N ARG A 75 -0.45 -15.15 -9.20
CA ARG A 75 -0.47 -16.58 -8.87
C ARG A 75 -1.87 -17.18 -8.82
N TYR A 76 -2.90 -16.34 -8.88
CA TYR A 76 -4.28 -16.82 -8.93
C TYR A 76 -4.62 -17.31 -10.34
N GLU A 77 -5.26 -18.46 -10.42
CA GLU A 77 -5.85 -18.97 -11.65
C GLU A 77 -7.36 -18.78 -11.55
N ILE A 78 -7.92 -18.08 -12.53
CA ILE A 78 -9.36 -17.86 -12.68
C ILE A 78 -9.82 -18.65 -13.89
N ARG A 79 -10.49 -19.78 -13.66
CA ARG A 79 -11.02 -20.68 -14.70
C ARG A 79 -12.53 -20.72 -14.71
N SER A 80 -13.19 -20.27 -13.65
CA SER A 80 -14.65 -20.35 -13.49
C SER A 80 -15.17 -19.16 -12.66
N GLY A 81 -16.48 -18.91 -12.75
CA GLY A 81 -17.15 -17.90 -11.89
C GLY A 81 -17.01 -18.21 -10.40
N ARG A 82 -16.88 -19.50 -10.01
CA ARG A 82 -16.60 -19.87 -8.62
C ARG A 82 -15.22 -19.39 -8.16
N ASP A 83 -14.22 -19.38 -9.03
CA ASP A 83 -12.89 -18.89 -8.70
C ASP A 83 -12.90 -17.36 -8.52
N VAL A 84 -13.70 -16.65 -9.32
CA VAL A 84 -13.95 -15.21 -9.15
C VAL A 84 -14.56 -14.92 -7.79
N LEU A 85 -15.61 -15.64 -7.40
CA LEU A 85 -16.26 -15.47 -6.09
C LEU A 85 -15.29 -15.75 -4.94
N LYS A 86 -14.52 -16.83 -5.00
CA LYS A 86 -13.49 -17.15 -4.00
C LYS A 86 -12.41 -16.08 -3.92
N PHE A 87 -12.00 -15.51 -5.05
CA PHE A 87 -11.04 -14.42 -5.09
C PHE A 87 -11.58 -13.21 -4.32
N TYR A 88 -12.80 -12.77 -4.65
CA TYR A 88 -13.42 -11.63 -3.97
C TYR A 88 -13.65 -11.90 -2.49
N GLU A 89 -14.22 -13.04 -2.15
CA GLU A 89 -14.44 -13.43 -0.75
C GLU A 89 -13.14 -13.34 0.05
N GLY A 90 -12.03 -13.84 -0.51
CA GLY A 90 -10.72 -13.80 0.12
C GLY A 90 -10.17 -12.38 0.33
N ARG A 91 -10.42 -11.49 -0.60
CA ARG A 91 -9.95 -10.10 -0.51
C ARG A 91 -10.85 -9.25 0.36
N PHE A 92 -12.17 -9.34 0.16
CA PHE A 92 -13.13 -8.55 0.91
C PHE A 92 -13.13 -8.90 2.41
N LYS A 93 -13.12 -10.17 2.79
CA LYS A 93 -13.04 -10.57 4.20
C LYS A 93 -11.81 -10.04 4.91
N ARG A 94 -10.68 -9.89 4.21
CA ARG A 94 -9.43 -9.43 4.83
C ARG A 94 -9.29 -7.90 4.88
N PHE A 95 -9.76 -7.22 3.86
CA PHE A 95 -9.51 -5.80 3.65
C PHE A 95 -10.70 -4.93 4.02
N TRP A 96 -11.89 -5.28 3.52
CA TRP A 96 -13.04 -4.39 3.51
C TRP A 96 -13.59 -4.04 4.91
N PRO A 97 -13.71 -4.95 5.88
CA PRO A 97 -14.23 -4.58 7.20
C PRO A 97 -13.35 -3.55 7.91
N LEU A 98 -12.03 -3.72 7.86
CA LEU A 98 -11.09 -2.76 8.45
C LEU A 98 -11.12 -1.42 7.72
N TYR A 99 -11.17 -1.46 6.39
CA TYR A 99 -11.29 -0.26 5.55
C TYR A 99 -12.60 0.49 5.81
N PHE A 100 -13.71 -0.23 5.92
CA PHE A 100 -15.02 0.35 6.27
C PHE A 100 -14.96 1.05 7.63
N ILE A 101 -14.47 0.37 8.68
CA ILE A 101 -14.38 0.95 10.02
C ILE A 101 -13.50 2.21 10.01
N ALA A 102 -12.32 2.15 9.41
CA ALA A 102 -11.43 3.31 9.33
C ALA A 102 -12.05 4.48 8.56
N SER A 103 -12.70 4.21 7.42
CA SER A 103 -13.37 5.23 6.62
C SER A 103 -14.58 5.84 7.35
N LEU A 104 -15.36 5.01 8.05
CA LEU A 104 -16.49 5.46 8.84
C LEU A 104 -16.04 6.37 10.00
N LEU A 105 -14.98 5.98 10.69
CA LEU A 105 -14.39 6.81 11.75
C LEU A 105 -13.90 8.16 11.19
N LEU A 106 -13.31 8.20 9.99
CA LEU A 106 -12.91 9.45 9.34
C LEU A 106 -14.12 10.28 8.91
N TYR A 107 -15.17 9.66 8.42
CA TYR A 107 -16.41 10.36 8.01
C TYR A 107 -17.10 10.98 9.23
N LEU A 108 -17.35 10.20 10.28
CA LEU A 108 -18.00 10.66 11.50
C LEU A 108 -17.11 11.62 12.32
N GLY A 109 -15.81 11.38 12.33
CA GLY A 109 -14.83 12.17 13.03
C GLY A 109 -14.39 13.45 12.32
N GLY A 110 -14.94 13.79 11.14
CA GLY A 110 -14.49 14.92 10.34
C GLY A 110 -14.46 16.25 11.11
N SER A 111 -15.50 16.53 11.91
CA SER A 111 -15.53 17.67 12.83
C SER A 111 -14.46 17.55 13.94
N LEU A 112 -14.14 16.35 14.34
CA LEU A 112 -13.13 16.03 15.34
C LEU A 112 -11.70 16.21 14.81
N TYR A 113 -11.46 16.06 13.53
CA TYR A 113 -10.13 16.15 12.91
C TYR A 113 -9.84 17.51 12.28
N GLY A 114 -10.76 18.49 12.47
CA GLY A 114 -10.59 19.85 11.95
C GLY A 114 -10.72 19.98 10.42
N ALA A 115 -11.10 18.92 9.72
CA ALA A 115 -11.30 18.92 8.27
C ALA A 115 -12.30 17.84 7.87
N ALA A 116 -13.21 18.14 6.97
CA ALA A 116 -14.05 17.13 6.33
C ALA A 116 -13.16 16.24 5.44
N TRP A 117 -13.03 14.96 5.81
CA TRP A 117 -12.27 13.98 5.01
C TRP A 117 -13.05 13.53 3.78
N TYR A 118 -14.37 13.57 3.88
CA TYR A 118 -15.30 13.31 2.79
C TYR A 118 -16.26 14.48 2.66
N PRO A 119 -16.36 15.12 1.50
CA PRO A 119 -17.24 16.27 1.28
C PRO A 119 -18.72 15.92 1.47
N SER A 120 -19.12 14.70 1.12
CA SER A 120 -20.50 14.23 1.22
C SER A 120 -20.59 12.75 1.58
N PHE A 121 -21.78 12.29 1.94
CA PHE A 121 -22.08 10.86 2.12
C PHE A 121 -21.88 10.07 0.81
N THR A 122 -22.22 10.66 -0.32
CA THR A 122 -21.99 10.03 -1.64
C THR A 122 -20.51 9.78 -1.90
N ASP A 123 -19.65 10.76 -1.59
CA ASP A 123 -18.18 10.62 -1.76
C ASP A 123 -17.62 9.54 -0.84
N PHE A 124 -18.10 9.47 0.40
CA PHE A 124 -17.77 8.39 1.34
C PHE A 124 -18.16 7.02 0.76
N PHE A 125 -19.39 6.88 0.26
CA PHE A 125 -19.89 5.62 -0.28
C PHE A 125 -19.16 5.18 -1.55
N LEU A 126 -18.93 6.11 -2.49
CA LEU A 126 -18.14 5.84 -3.71
C LEU A 126 -16.71 5.40 -3.37
N SER A 127 -16.10 6.04 -2.36
CA SER A 127 -14.77 5.65 -1.89
C SER A 127 -14.77 4.23 -1.32
N LEU A 128 -15.78 3.87 -0.52
CA LEU A 128 -15.95 2.51 0.02
C LEU A 128 -16.10 1.44 -1.06
N LEU A 129 -16.71 1.78 -2.18
CA LEU A 129 -16.86 0.88 -3.32
C LEU A 129 -15.58 0.77 -4.17
N GLY A 130 -14.52 1.50 -3.84
CA GLY A 130 -13.30 1.54 -4.64
C GLY A 130 -13.47 2.29 -5.96
N LEU A 131 -14.37 3.24 -5.98
CA LEU A 131 -14.65 4.13 -7.12
C LEU A 131 -14.13 5.56 -6.87
N PRO A 132 -12.83 5.72 -6.50
CA PRO A 132 -12.27 7.02 -6.16
C PRO A 132 -12.26 7.98 -7.34
N PHE A 133 -12.39 7.45 -8.56
CA PHE A 133 -12.42 8.23 -9.80
C PHE A 133 -13.62 9.17 -9.88
N PHE A 134 -14.70 8.88 -9.12
CA PHE A 134 -15.92 9.67 -9.09
C PHE A 134 -15.97 10.62 -7.89
N VAL A 135 -14.94 10.62 -7.04
CA VAL A 135 -14.82 11.49 -5.87
C VAL A 135 -13.83 12.61 -6.16
N ASN A 136 -14.23 13.86 -5.94
CA ASN A 136 -13.37 15.02 -6.11
C ASN A 136 -13.63 16.07 -5.01
N PRO A 137 -12.64 16.46 -4.20
CA PRO A 137 -11.28 15.95 -4.17
C PRO A 137 -11.18 14.52 -3.64
N LEU A 138 -10.15 13.79 -4.07
CA LEU A 138 -9.86 12.46 -3.52
C LEU A 138 -9.64 12.55 -2.01
N PRO A 139 -10.26 11.65 -1.22
CA PRO A 139 -10.11 11.65 0.23
C PRO A 139 -8.64 11.46 0.60
N ARG A 140 -8.10 12.38 1.43
CA ARG A 140 -6.71 12.31 1.89
C ARG A 140 -6.44 10.93 2.49
N THR A 141 -5.26 10.37 2.25
CA THR A 141 -4.83 9.07 2.77
C THR A 141 -5.64 7.88 2.23
N MET A 142 -6.98 7.93 2.23
CA MET A 142 -7.83 6.81 1.80
C MET A 142 -7.87 6.60 0.28
N TRP A 143 -7.46 7.59 -0.51
CA TRP A 143 -7.41 7.50 -1.98
C TRP A 143 -6.63 6.27 -2.48
N TYR A 144 -5.53 5.95 -1.81
CA TYR A 144 -4.71 4.81 -2.19
C TYR A 144 -5.40 3.47 -1.92
N MET A 145 -6.12 3.35 -0.80
CA MET A 145 -6.90 2.14 -0.49
C MET A 145 -8.04 1.95 -1.49
N ALA A 146 -8.69 3.03 -1.89
CA ALA A 146 -9.73 2.98 -2.92
C ALA A 146 -9.17 2.53 -4.29
N ILE A 147 -7.96 3.00 -4.67
CA ILE A 147 -7.27 2.52 -5.89
C ILE A 147 -6.92 1.03 -5.78
N LEU A 148 -6.40 0.56 -4.65
CA LEU A 148 -6.14 -0.86 -4.46
C LEU A 148 -7.40 -1.70 -4.57
N MET A 149 -8.52 -1.20 -4.04
CA MET A 149 -9.81 -1.87 -4.14
C MET A 149 -10.28 -1.95 -5.60
N PHE A 150 -10.13 -0.88 -6.36
CA PHE A 150 -10.38 -0.88 -7.80
C PHE A 150 -9.55 -1.95 -8.52
N PHE A 151 -8.25 -2.06 -8.21
CA PHE A 151 -7.42 -3.11 -8.80
C PHE A 151 -7.91 -4.52 -8.42
N TYR A 152 -8.42 -4.72 -7.21
CA TYR A 152 -9.02 -6.01 -6.84
C TYR A 152 -10.29 -6.30 -7.62
N TRP A 153 -11.11 -5.27 -7.96
CA TRP A 153 -12.28 -5.45 -8.81
C TRP A 153 -11.93 -5.95 -10.21
N ILE A 154 -10.92 -5.36 -10.83
CA ILE A 154 -10.55 -5.68 -12.22
C ILE A 154 -9.64 -6.91 -12.36
N THR A 155 -8.93 -7.31 -11.29
CA THR A 155 -7.94 -8.41 -11.34
C THR A 155 -8.53 -9.73 -11.86
N PRO A 156 -9.69 -10.23 -11.40
CA PRO A 156 -10.23 -11.48 -11.92
C PRO A 156 -10.52 -11.44 -13.42
N LEU A 157 -10.97 -10.29 -13.94
CA LEU A 157 -11.18 -10.10 -15.37
C LEU A 157 -9.86 -10.20 -16.14
N ILE A 158 -8.81 -9.51 -15.66
CA ILE A 158 -7.48 -9.56 -16.28
C ILE A 158 -6.95 -10.99 -16.28
N LEU A 159 -7.03 -11.70 -15.15
CA LEU A 159 -6.54 -13.07 -15.02
C LEU A 159 -7.36 -14.07 -15.86
N ALA A 160 -8.68 -13.89 -15.97
CA ALA A 160 -9.54 -14.72 -16.84
C ALA A 160 -9.19 -14.52 -18.33
N LEU A 161 -8.95 -13.27 -18.75
CA LEU A 161 -8.53 -12.95 -20.12
C LEU A 161 -7.13 -13.49 -20.45
N ARG A 162 -6.28 -13.69 -19.44
CA ARG A 162 -4.96 -14.31 -19.60
C ARG A 162 -5.09 -15.71 -20.19
N GLY A 163 -6.00 -16.52 -19.72
CA GLY A 163 -6.39 -17.89 -20.22
C GLY A 163 -5.25 -18.63 -20.84
N GLY A 164 -4.65 -19.47 -21.12
CA GLY A 164 -3.44 -20.07 -21.68
C GLY A 164 -2.53 -19.18 -22.56
N GLY A 165 -2.79 -17.88 -22.69
CA GLY A 165 -2.04 -16.96 -23.58
C GLY A 165 -0.91 -16.15 -22.94
N GLY A 166 -0.66 -16.31 -21.61
CA GLY A 166 0.43 -15.62 -20.91
C GLY A 166 0.22 -14.11 -20.73
N TYR A 167 1.25 -13.43 -20.23
CA TYR A 167 1.24 -12.01 -19.82
C TYR A 167 0.92 -10.99 -20.92
N LYS A 168 0.99 -11.38 -22.20
CA LYS A 168 0.78 -10.47 -23.33
C LYS A 168 -0.63 -9.87 -23.37
N LYS A 169 -1.62 -10.50 -22.70
CA LYS A 169 -3.01 -10.02 -22.63
C LYS A 169 -3.30 -9.12 -21.44
N ASP A 170 -2.46 -9.11 -20.40
CA ASP A 170 -2.69 -8.33 -19.17
C ASP A 170 -2.64 -6.82 -19.42
N ILE A 171 -1.63 -6.38 -20.20
CA ILE A 171 -1.41 -4.97 -20.52
C ILE A 171 -2.57 -4.38 -21.34
N PRO A 172 -3.01 -5.03 -22.45
CA PRO A 172 -4.16 -4.54 -23.20
C PRO A 172 -5.46 -4.51 -22.39
N ALA A 173 -5.71 -5.52 -21.54
CA ALA A 173 -6.92 -5.55 -20.72
C ALA A 173 -6.94 -4.41 -19.68
N LEU A 174 -5.82 -4.16 -19.02
CA LEU A 174 -5.70 -3.04 -18.10
C LEU A 174 -5.74 -1.70 -18.84
N ALA A 175 -5.08 -1.58 -20.00
CA ALA A 175 -5.11 -0.37 -20.81
C ALA A 175 -6.55 -0.04 -21.29
N LEU A 176 -7.31 -1.06 -21.68
CA LEU A 176 -8.73 -0.89 -22.05
C LEU A 176 -9.57 -0.41 -20.84
N ALA A 177 -9.39 -1.03 -19.67
CA ALA A 177 -10.10 -0.61 -18.47
C ALA A 177 -9.78 0.85 -18.09
N LEU A 178 -8.51 1.25 -18.21
CA LEU A 178 -8.08 2.62 -17.96
C LEU A 178 -8.59 3.61 -19.02
N ALA A 179 -8.58 3.21 -20.30
CA ALA A 179 -9.11 4.05 -21.37
C ALA A 179 -10.61 4.29 -21.20
N LEU A 180 -11.38 3.27 -20.82
CA LEU A 180 -12.81 3.42 -20.52
C LEU A 180 -13.03 4.38 -19.36
N LEU A 181 -12.23 4.29 -18.29
CA LEU A 181 -12.30 5.21 -17.15
C LEU A 181 -11.90 6.64 -17.54
N PHE A 182 -10.88 6.80 -18.39
CA PHE A 182 -10.45 8.10 -18.91
C PHE A 182 -11.54 8.76 -19.76
N LEU A 183 -12.23 7.99 -20.59
CA LEU A 183 -13.35 8.49 -21.41
C LEU A 183 -14.55 8.90 -20.56
N LEU A 184 -14.76 8.28 -19.40
CA LEU A 184 -15.86 8.59 -18.51
C LEU A 184 -15.60 9.83 -17.64
N ARG A 185 -14.37 10.39 -17.61
CA ARG A 185 -14.05 11.52 -16.73
C ARG A 185 -13.03 12.51 -17.30
N LYS A 186 -13.40 13.82 -17.27
CA LYS A 186 -12.53 14.93 -17.72
C LYS A 186 -11.33 15.21 -16.81
N ASN A 187 -11.40 14.90 -15.52
CA ASN A 187 -10.34 15.19 -14.53
C ASN A 187 -9.79 13.90 -13.92
N PHE A 188 -8.80 13.32 -14.59
CA PHE A 188 -8.16 12.08 -14.16
C PHE A 188 -6.90 12.36 -13.33
N ASP A 189 -6.83 11.86 -12.11
CA ASP A 189 -5.65 12.00 -11.27
C ASP A 189 -4.49 11.18 -11.85
N SER A 190 -3.37 11.83 -12.17
CA SER A 190 -2.19 11.19 -12.75
C SER A 190 -1.60 10.07 -11.88
N ARG A 191 -1.83 10.10 -10.56
CA ARG A 191 -1.42 9.04 -9.64
C ARG A 191 -2.08 7.71 -9.97
N ILE A 192 -3.30 7.72 -10.46
CA ILE A 192 -4.03 6.52 -10.84
C ILE A 192 -3.33 5.84 -12.03
N LEU A 193 -2.95 6.62 -13.05
CA LEU A 193 -2.21 6.11 -14.20
C LEU A 193 -0.86 5.50 -13.77
N LEU A 194 -0.14 6.20 -12.89
CA LEU A 194 1.13 5.73 -12.36
C LEU A 194 0.97 4.38 -11.66
N HIS A 195 0.03 4.27 -10.72
CA HIS A 195 -0.20 3.03 -9.97
C HIS A 195 -0.75 1.90 -10.87
N SER A 196 -1.51 2.24 -11.89
CA SER A 196 -2.00 1.26 -12.86
C SER A 196 -0.89 0.66 -13.70
N ALA A 197 0.06 1.48 -14.15
CA ALA A 197 1.25 0.99 -14.86
C ALA A 197 2.11 0.08 -13.98
N ILE A 198 2.28 0.44 -12.70
CA ILE A 198 3.03 -0.36 -11.73
C ILE A 198 2.29 -1.68 -11.42
N PHE A 199 0.96 -1.63 -11.33
CA PHE A 199 0.13 -2.82 -11.11
C PHE A 199 0.24 -3.78 -12.29
N ALA A 200 0.15 -3.25 -13.54
CA ALA A 200 0.37 -4.04 -14.75
C ALA A 200 1.76 -4.70 -14.76
N ALA A 201 2.80 -3.94 -14.44
CA ALA A 201 4.16 -4.47 -14.33
C ALA A 201 4.24 -5.61 -13.29
N GLY A 202 3.64 -5.44 -12.11
CA GLY A 202 3.61 -6.47 -11.07
C GLY A 202 2.90 -7.75 -11.49
N LEU A 203 1.78 -7.64 -12.23
CA LEU A 203 1.06 -8.79 -12.78
C LEU A 203 1.87 -9.50 -13.88
N SER A 204 2.58 -8.75 -14.71
CA SER A 204 3.20 -9.25 -15.94
C SER A 204 4.64 -9.71 -15.75
N ILE A 205 5.37 -9.21 -14.73
CA ILE A 205 6.78 -9.54 -14.55
C ILE A 205 6.96 -11.02 -14.22
N PRO A 206 7.79 -11.78 -14.96
CA PRO A 206 8.09 -13.17 -14.63
C PRO A 206 8.89 -13.26 -13.32
N GLU A 207 9.11 -14.47 -12.81
CA GLU A 207 9.88 -14.65 -11.56
C GLU A 207 11.39 -14.44 -11.75
N GLY A 208 11.90 -14.68 -12.96
CA GLY A 208 13.31 -14.55 -13.28
C GLY A 208 13.96 -13.21 -12.93
N PRO A 209 13.40 -12.04 -13.33
CA PRO A 209 13.96 -10.74 -12.98
C PRO A 209 14.03 -10.49 -11.47
N VAL A 210 13.03 -10.90 -10.70
CA VAL A 210 13.05 -10.79 -9.22
C VAL A 210 14.12 -11.70 -8.63
N SER A 211 14.27 -12.90 -9.16
CA SER A 211 15.34 -13.83 -8.79
C SER A 211 16.72 -13.25 -9.10
N LEU A 212 16.89 -12.60 -10.26
CA LEU A 212 18.13 -11.93 -10.63
C LEU A 212 18.50 -10.79 -9.67
N ILE A 213 17.53 -9.97 -9.29
CA ILE A 213 17.73 -8.92 -8.27
C ILE A 213 18.19 -9.54 -6.94
N LYS A 214 17.56 -10.64 -6.50
CA LYS A 214 17.93 -11.34 -5.28
C LYS A 214 19.31 -12.01 -5.37
N LYS A 215 19.72 -12.46 -6.54
CA LYS A 215 21.06 -13.03 -6.77
C LYS A 215 22.15 -11.96 -6.72
N HIS A 216 21.89 -10.78 -7.28
CA HIS A 216 22.86 -9.69 -7.37
C HIS A 216 22.46 -8.47 -6.51
N THR A 217 21.99 -8.74 -5.28
CA THR A 217 21.38 -7.76 -4.38
C THR A 217 22.21 -6.51 -4.17
N LEU A 218 23.52 -6.66 -3.92
CA LEU A 218 24.39 -5.51 -3.63
C LEU A 218 24.51 -4.59 -4.85
N CYS A 219 24.72 -5.17 -6.04
CA CYS A 219 24.82 -4.41 -7.28
C CYS A 219 23.53 -3.62 -7.54
N PHE A 220 22.37 -4.28 -7.50
CA PHE A 220 21.08 -3.61 -7.70
C PHE A 220 20.74 -2.61 -6.60
N ALA A 221 21.10 -2.86 -5.34
CA ALA A 221 20.87 -1.93 -4.25
C ALA A 221 21.72 -0.66 -4.44
N VAL A 222 23.03 -0.79 -4.67
CA VAL A 222 23.92 0.37 -4.83
C VAL A 222 23.58 1.14 -6.08
N SER A 223 23.56 0.49 -7.26
CA SER A 223 23.24 1.18 -8.53
C SER A 223 21.86 1.78 -8.54
N GLY A 224 20.86 1.06 -7.99
CA GLY A 224 19.51 1.55 -7.90
C GLY A 224 19.35 2.75 -6.96
N CYS A 225 20.00 2.74 -5.79
CA CYS A 225 19.98 3.89 -4.88
C CYS A 225 20.70 5.10 -5.46
N LEU A 226 21.85 4.92 -6.14
CA LEU A 226 22.55 6.00 -6.81
C LEU A 226 21.72 6.61 -7.94
N LEU A 227 21.10 5.76 -8.76
CA LEU A 227 20.21 6.21 -9.82
C LEU A 227 18.99 6.94 -9.27
N LEU A 228 18.37 6.41 -8.22
CA LEU A 228 17.22 7.03 -7.55
C LEU A 228 17.59 8.41 -7.00
N ALA A 229 18.73 8.52 -6.32
CA ALA A 229 19.23 9.79 -5.81
C ALA A 229 19.46 10.81 -6.95
N SER A 230 20.04 10.37 -8.07
CA SER A 230 20.24 11.20 -9.27
C SER A 230 18.90 11.69 -9.85
N LEU A 231 17.92 10.77 -10.01
CA LEU A 231 16.60 11.12 -10.53
C LEU A 231 15.85 12.12 -9.64
N LEU A 232 15.96 11.98 -8.32
CA LEU A 232 15.38 12.90 -7.34
C LEU A 232 16.10 14.26 -7.40
N TYR A 233 17.43 14.27 -7.53
CA TYR A 233 18.20 15.50 -7.65
C TYR A 233 17.83 16.30 -8.90
N PHE A 234 17.75 15.65 -10.06
CA PHE A 234 17.40 16.27 -11.34
C PHE A 234 15.90 16.42 -11.60
N ARG A 235 15.04 16.06 -10.64
CA ARG A 235 13.56 16.17 -10.73
C ARG A 235 12.98 15.50 -11.98
N GLN A 236 13.45 14.31 -12.26
CA GLN A 236 12.99 13.53 -13.42
C GLN A 236 11.52 13.07 -13.29
N ALA A 237 10.97 12.51 -14.37
CA ALA A 237 9.58 12.07 -14.42
C ALA A 237 9.20 11.15 -13.24
N PRO A 238 8.08 11.41 -12.54
CA PRO A 238 7.66 10.65 -11.37
C PRO A 238 7.56 9.15 -11.61
N ALA A 239 7.14 8.73 -12.81
CA ALA A 239 7.06 7.32 -13.18
C ALA A 239 8.43 6.63 -13.15
N LEU A 240 9.47 7.28 -13.65
CA LEU A 240 10.83 6.75 -13.64
C LEU A 240 11.37 6.62 -12.22
N ILE A 241 11.14 7.65 -11.39
CA ILE A 241 11.53 7.65 -9.97
C ILE A 241 10.89 6.45 -9.26
N VAL A 242 9.59 6.21 -9.48
CA VAL A 242 8.89 5.10 -8.82
C VAL A 242 9.36 3.75 -9.34
N CYS A 243 9.54 3.57 -10.65
CA CYS A 243 10.05 2.31 -11.20
C CYS A 243 11.44 1.95 -10.65
N VAL A 244 12.38 2.90 -10.66
CA VAL A 244 13.73 2.70 -10.10
C VAL A 244 13.65 2.47 -8.59
N GLY A 245 12.81 3.24 -7.89
CA GLY A 245 12.60 3.10 -6.44
C GLY A 245 12.08 1.73 -6.04
N VAL A 246 11.12 1.15 -6.78
CA VAL A 246 10.59 -0.20 -6.53
C VAL A 246 11.70 -1.25 -6.67
N VAL A 247 12.50 -1.19 -7.74
CA VAL A 247 13.62 -2.12 -7.95
C VAL A 247 14.66 -1.97 -6.83
N SER A 248 15.04 -0.74 -6.49
CA SER A 248 15.99 -0.44 -5.42
C SER A 248 15.50 -0.97 -4.07
N LEU A 249 14.21 -0.78 -3.76
CA LEU A 249 13.62 -1.24 -2.51
C LEU A 249 13.62 -2.77 -2.42
N VAL A 250 13.29 -3.48 -3.50
CA VAL A 250 13.34 -4.95 -3.53
C VAL A 250 14.77 -5.42 -3.30
N ALA A 251 15.77 -4.79 -3.94
CA ALA A 251 17.18 -5.14 -3.78
C ALA A 251 17.69 -4.88 -2.35
N VAL A 252 17.40 -3.70 -1.79
CA VAL A 252 17.75 -3.37 -0.40
C VAL A 252 17.08 -4.32 0.58
N SER A 253 15.81 -4.64 0.37
CA SER A 253 15.08 -5.59 1.21
C SER A 253 15.66 -7.00 1.14
N ALA A 254 16.09 -7.44 -0.05
CA ALA A 254 16.77 -8.73 -0.22
C ALA A 254 18.15 -8.75 0.45
N LEU A 255 18.86 -7.63 0.50
CA LEU A 255 20.10 -7.51 1.24
C LEU A 255 19.84 -7.59 2.76
N LEU A 256 18.87 -6.84 3.26
CA LEU A 256 18.50 -6.80 4.67
C LEU A 256 17.91 -8.13 5.17
N SER A 257 17.30 -8.93 4.30
CA SER A 257 16.72 -10.24 4.66
C SER A 257 17.76 -11.26 5.14
N ARG A 258 19.04 -11.01 4.90
CA ARG A 258 20.16 -11.82 5.42
C ARG A 258 20.36 -11.67 6.94
N ALA A 259 19.87 -10.57 7.53
CA ALA A 259 19.94 -10.32 8.96
C ALA A 259 18.67 -10.83 9.66
N LYS A 260 18.79 -11.88 10.49
CA LYS A 260 17.65 -12.54 11.17
C LYS A 260 16.84 -11.57 12.05
N CYS A 261 17.52 -10.67 12.78
CA CYS A 261 16.85 -9.69 13.64
C CYS A 261 15.99 -8.71 12.83
N VAL A 262 16.48 -8.24 11.66
CA VAL A 262 15.73 -7.37 10.75
C VAL A 262 14.51 -8.10 10.19
N SER A 263 14.69 -9.35 9.78
CA SER A 263 13.60 -10.18 9.25
C SER A 263 12.48 -10.40 10.27
N ALA A 264 12.83 -10.64 11.55
CA ALA A 264 11.84 -10.81 12.61
C ALA A 264 11.04 -9.54 12.88
N ALA A 265 11.71 -8.41 13.03
CA ALA A 265 11.05 -7.10 13.23
C ALA A 265 10.18 -6.71 12.02
N ALA A 266 10.71 -6.88 10.82
CA ALA A 266 9.97 -6.60 9.58
C ALA A 266 8.72 -7.48 9.41
N THR A 267 8.78 -8.73 9.83
CA THR A 267 7.63 -9.64 9.81
C THR A 267 6.49 -9.12 10.68
N LEU A 268 6.79 -8.62 11.88
CA LEU A 268 5.81 -8.05 12.79
C LEU A 268 5.16 -6.79 12.19
N ILE A 269 5.98 -5.88 11.67
CA ILE A 269 5.50 -4.62 11.05
C ILE A 269 4.71 -4.92 9.76
N SER A 270 5.22 -5.81 8.90
CA SER A 270 4.54 -6.23 7.67
C SER A 270 3.16 -6.83 7.95
N TYR A 271 3.02 -7.61 9.03
CA TYR A 271 1.76 -8.20 9.45
C TYR A 271 0.70 -7.15 9.78
N SER A 272 1.08 -6.10 10.52
CA SER A 272 0.17 -5.02 10.94
C SER A 272 0.08 -3.85 9.97
N SER A 273 0.81 -3.88 8.85
CA SER A 273 0.96 -2.74 7.93
C SER A 273 -0.36 -2.19 7.38
N LEU A 274 -1.37 -3.04 7.18
CA LEU A 274 -2.71 -2.62 6.78
C LEU A 274 -3.38 -1.77 7.87
N CYS A 275 -3.41 -2.25 9.11
CA CYS A 275 -3.97 -1.50 10.23
C CYS A 275 -3.17 -0.21 10.48
N MET A 276 -1.83 -0.25 10.37
CA MET A 276 -1.02 0.96 10.45
C MET A 276 -1.48 2.01 9.45
N TYR A 277 -1.65 1.62 8.18
CA TYR A 277 -2.08 2.55 7.13
C TYR A 277 -3.51 3.06 7.35
N LEU A 278 -4.44 2.22 7.81
CA LEU A 278 -5.84 2.59 7.98
C LEU A 278 -6.08 3.49 9.20
N PHE A 279 -5.39 3.24 10.31
CA PHE A 279 -5.73 3.84 11.59
C PHE A 279 -4.75 4.90 12.11
N HIS A 280 -3.58 5.11 11.47
CA HIS A 280 -2.58 6.06 11.96
C HIS A 280 -3.13 7.48 12.12
N ARG A 281 -4.00 7.96 11.21
CA ARG A 281 -4.58 9.30 11.29
C ARG A 281 -5.42 9.50 12.55
N HIS A 282 -6.14 8.46 12.96
CA HIS A 282 -6.92 8.50 14.20
C HIS A 282 -6.01 8.61 15.42
N ILE A 283 -4.92 7.85 15.43
CA ILE A 283 -3.96 7.87 16.53
C ILE A 283 -3.24 9.23 16.58
N TYR A 284 -2.76 9.75 15.46
CA TYR A 284 -2.19 11.09 15.40
C TYR A 284 -3.17 12.15 15.92
N ALA A 285 -4.43 12.11 15.48
CA ALA A 285 -5.43 13.07 15.93
C ALA A 285 -5.68 13.04 17.44
N LEU A 286 -5.65 11.88 18.07
CA LEU A 286 -5.75 11.77 19.53
C LEU A 286 -4.59 12.49 20.23
N PHE A 287 -3.36 12.27 19.78
CA PHE A 287 -2.19 12.90 20.38
C PHE A 287 -2.08 14.40 20.11
N THR A 288 -2.52 14.89 18.95
CA THR A 288 -2.45 16.32 18.61
C THR A 288 -3.50 17.17 19.31
N ARG A 289 -4.57 16.56 19.83
CA ARG A 289 -5.60 17.27 20.60
C ARG A 289 -5.22 17.52 22.05
N ILE A 290 -4.36 16.69 22.63
CA ILE A 290 -3.92 16.84 24.02
C ILE A 290 -3.23 18.19 24.25
N PRO A 291 -2.37 18.70 23.34
CA PRO A 291 -1.69 20.00 23.50
C PRO A 291 -2.45 21.21 22.96
N ALA A 292 -3.78 21.21 22.89
CA ALA A 292 -4.59 22.40 22.54
C ALA A 292 -4.18 23.11 21.22
N GLY A 293 -3.93 22.35 20.15
CA GLY A 293 -3.67 22.88 18.80
C GLY A 293 -2.23 23.33 18.53
N LYS A 294 -1.30 23.11 19.45
CA LYS A 294 0.13 23.36 19.20
C LYS A 294 0.76 22.17 18.46
N PRO A 295 1.70 22.41 17.51
CA PRO A 295 2.41 21.32 16.87
C PRO A 295 3.19 20.51 17.91
N LEU A 296 3.16 19.19 17.78
CA LEU A 296 3.91 18.30 18.64
C LEU A 296 5.42 18.45 18.40
N PRO A 297 6.25 18.46 19.44
CA PRO A 297 7.68 18.35 19.25
C PRO A 297 8.02 17.09 18.43
N GLY A 298 8.90 17.22 17.43
CA GLY A 298 9.26 16.10 16.55
C GLY A 298 9.75 14.87 17.31
N LEU A 299 10.53 15.09 18.39
CA LEU A 299 10.99 14.01 19.28
C LEU A 299 9.81 13.22 19.86
N LEU A 300 8.74 13.91 20.32
CA LEU A 300 7.55 13.27 20.87
C LEU A 300 6.80 12.44 19.82
N VAL A 301 6.68 12.97 18.59
CA VAL A 301 6.05 12.24 17.48
C VAL A 301 6.81 10.95 17.18
N PHE A 302 8.11 11.01 17.01
CA PHE A 302 8.90 9.84 16.63
C PHE A 302 9.13 8.86 17.78
N ALA A 303 9.33 9.35 19.02
CA ALA A 303 9.63 8.50 20.16
C ALA A 303 8.38 7.88 20.83
N LEU A 304 7.22 8.50 20.71
CA LEU A 304 6.01 8.05 21.40
C LEU A 304 4.90 7.68 20.42
N VAL A 305 4.50 8.59 19.52
CA VAL A 305 3.32 8.37 18.66
C VAL A 305 3.57 7.27 17.64
N CYS A 306 4.75 7.23 17.00
CA CYS A 306 5.05 6.19 16.01
C CYS A 306 5.11 4.77 16.63
N PRO A 307 5.79 4.51 17.74
CA PRO A 307 5.69 3.23 18.44
C PRO A 307 4.27 2.86 18.86
N CYS A 308 3.49 3.84 19.37
CA CYS A 308 2.09 3.63 19.71
C CYS A 308 1.26 3.17 18.50
N ILE A 309 1.45 3.80 17.32
CA ILE A 309 0.79 3.37 16.08
C ILE A 309 1.13 1.91 15.77
N ILE A 310 2.39 1.52 15.85
CA ILE A 310 2.84 0.15 15.54
C ILE A 310 2.16 -0.85 16.49
N LEU A 311 2.21 -0.58 17.80
CA LEU A 311 1.66 -1.46 18.84
C LEU A 311 0.13 -1.57 18.74
N CYS A 312 -0.58 -0.44 18.63
CA CYS A 312 -2.04 -0.42 18.47
C CYS A 312 -2.46 -1.17 17.21
N SER A 313 -1.77 -0.92 16.09
CA SER A 313 -2.08 -1.58 14.81
C SER A 313 -1.84 -3.09 14.87
N TYR A 314 -0.79 -3.53 15.56
CA TYR A 314 -0.55 -4.94 15.79
C TYR A 314 -1.65 -5.58 16.64
N ALA A 315 -2.04 -4.94 17.74
CA ALA A 315 -3.12 -5.43 18.59
C ALA A 315 -4.46 -5.50 17.83
N MET A 316 -4.78 -4.47 17.03
CA MET A 316 -6.00 -4.44 16.20
C MET A 316 -6.00 -5.56 15.15
N GLN A 317 -4.88 -5.78 14.47
CA GLN A 317 -4.76 -6.87 13.48
C GLN A 317 -4.93 -8.24 14.15
N ARG A 318 -4.33 -8.44 15.32
CA ARG A 318 -4.48 -9.70 16.09
C ARG A 318 -5.92 -9.93 16.54
N ALA A 319 -6.57 -8.89 17.06
CA ALA A 319 -7.98 -8.97 17.48
C ALA A 319 -8.90 -9.29 16.28
N TYR A 320 -8.64 -8.66 15.13
CA TYR A 320 -9.40 -8.93 13.92
C TYR A 320 -9.22 -10.38 13.43
N ASP A 321 -8.00 -10.88 13.38
CA ASP A 321 -7.72 -12.25 12.94
C ASP A 321 -8.33 -13.27 13.90
N TYR A 322 -8.24 -13.03 15.21
CA TYR A 322 -8.88 -13.89 16.23
C TYR A 322 -10.41 -13.95 16.06
N GLY A 323 -11.05 -12.79 15.88
CA GLY A 323 -12.51 -12.72 15.66
C GLY A 323 -12.96 -13.41 14.36
N THR A 324 -12.14 -13.37 13.31
CA THR A 324 -12.44 -14.07 12.06
C THR A 324 -12.18 -15.58 12.12
N GLU A 325 -11.21 -16.03 12.92
CA GLU A 325 -10.95 -17.45 13.15
C GLU A 325 -12.05 -18.15 13.93
N ILE A 326 -12.65 -17.49 14.93
CA ILE A 326 -13.78 -18.01 15.68
C ILE A 326 -14.97 -18.26 14.74
N LYS A 327 -15.30 -17.29 13.87
CA LYS A 327 -16.40 -17.42 12.90
C LYS A 327 -16.20 -18.52 11.85
N CYS A 328 -14.97 -18.94 11.59
CA CYS A 328 -14.70 -20.03 10.65
C CYS A 328 -14.73 -21.43 11.30
N ARG A 329 -14.83 -21.50 12.62
CA ARG A 329 -14.93 -22.77 13.38
C ARG A 329 -16.36 -23.12 13.79
N GLN A 330 -17.27 -22.17 13.73
CA GLN A 330 -18.72 -22.35 13.87
C GLN A 330 -19.37 -22.59 12.50
#